data_bbdc7fce84cf824ae96cdf287c973f5f
#
_entry.id   bbdc7fce84cf824ae96cdf287c973f5f
#
_cell.length_a   1.000
_cell.length_b   1.000
_cell.length_c   1.000
_cell.angle_alpha   90.00
_cell.angle_beta   90.00
_cell.angle_gamma   90.00
#
_symmetry.space_group_name_H-M   'P 1'
#
loop_
_entity.id
_entity.type
_entity.pdbx_description
1 polymer ?
#
loop_
_entity_poly.entity_id
_entity_poly.type
_entity_poly.pdbx_seq_one_letter_code
_entity_poly.pdbx_strand_id
1 'polypeptide(L)'
;MPRLLPAILSSIISVALISAIASCAAPSKTKVSSGDMETFRASLENSDFTLKLAPFIHVDLIKLYEAGKLANAAGNNAGAPYKGVFGAIPENIEIKDINALSNAPEKIDSLLYGTPGLMQGWQLNPDEAIVLVAKTPPECAYFSYCGFIFYKYYEQEKQRKWVWTSFNDPLNNLTIKTSGTPNGAKGNPFNQDTIIIVTADKGTEQRIRSAAASAGYSADIINTYVIPSSMVKMGTGPEFDTIVFGHRMALFADEKAGQEYVNAVSAAIRVTPKSPVKLDPFPAPELRVRGTGKTEVDLQPALEDLRQAILAKHSNVSAKELETSVWLPESYDAVQRGLYVAGESRDTIYLRSDTFTLGDDTNEFIIVYGVNHAASGKATYANCSFYGEAGWNGVAGIYSTEYTGGAEQYLPGNPLAKYLYVCKFARSCDSEKTCVAVPTGPKAHGVGLDEPAFIGFRAYMEPSTKVGPCYTELLYDRVIKFNSR
;
A
#
# COMPACT_ATOMS: atom_id res chain seq x y z
N MET A 1 -36.23 -22.77 -71.64
CA MET A 1 -36.94 -21.97 -72.71
C MET A 1 -37.40 -20.68 -72.10
N PRO A 2 -37.48 -19.63 -72.85
CA PRO A 2 -36.56 -18.51 -72.78
C PRO A 2 -37.25 -17.15 -72.51
N ARG A 3 -36.38 -16.09 -72.32
CA ARG A 3 -36.67 -14.71 -72.77
C ARG A 3 -37.55 -13.84 -71.82
N LEU A 4 -37.35 -12.60 -71.59
CA LEU A 4 -36.56 -11.49 -72.18
C LEU A 4 -36.58 -10.33 -71.18
N LEU A 5 -35.47 -9.63 -71.10
CA LEU A 5 -35.39 -8.19 -70.66
C LEU A 5 -36.16 -7.31 -71.69
N PRO A 6 -36.59 -6.12 -71.24
CA PRO A 6 -35.76 -5.00 -71.57
C PRO A 6 -35.69 -3.88 -70.49
N ALA A 7 -34.61 -3.14 -70.63
CA ALA A 7 -34.27 -1.91 -70.01
C ALA A 7 -35.19 -0.73 -70.38
N ILE A 8 -34.95 0.38 -69.68
CA ILE A 8 -35.02 1.83 -70.06
C ILE A 8 -35.79 2.60 -68.93
N LEU A 9 -35.38 3.57 -68.34
CA LEU A 9 -34.84 4.87 -68.56
C LEU A 9 -34.80 5.69 -67.27
N SER A 10 -33.74 6.38 -67.10
CA SER A 10 -33.44 7.57 -66.24
C SER A 10 -34.61 8.46 -65.82
N SER A 11 -34.60 8.85 -64.57
CA SER A 11 -34.97 10.24 -64.20
C SER A 11 -34.28 10.62 -62.90
N ILE A 12 -33.39 11.57 -63.03
CA ILE A 12 -32.67 12.26 -61.95
C ILE A 12 -33.64 13.18 -61.24
N ILE A 13 -33.91 12.96 -59.96
CA ILE A 13 -34.44 13.98 -59.08
C ILE A 13 -33.45 14.16 -57.96
N SER A 14 -32.71 15.28 -58.03
CA SER A 14 -31.85 15.75 -56.95
C SER A 14 -32.72 16.31 -55.84
N VAL A 15 -32.82 15.60 -54.73
CA VAL A 15 -33.32 16.13 -53.47
C VAL A 15 -32.11 16.46 -52.60
N ALA A 16 -31.86 17.76 -52.48
CA ALA A 16 -30.87 18.28 -51.52
C ALA A 16 -31.35 18.02 -50.12
N LEU A 17 -30.83 16.97 -49.45
CA LEU A 17 -30.99 16.75 -48.03
C LEU A 17 -29.96 17.64 -47.31
N ILE A 18 -30.41 18.73 -46.71
CA ILE A 18 -29.65 19.55 -45.78
C ILE A 18 -29.51 18.70 -44.50
N SER A 19 -28.39 18.00 -44.35
CA SER A 19 -28.01 17.33 -43.11
C SER A 19 -27.55 18.43 -42.13
N ALA A 20 -28.45 18.82 -41.23
CA ALA A 20 -28.02 19.56 -40.01
C ALA A 20 -27.21 18.58 -39.15
N ILE A 21 -25.87 18.64 -39.28
CA ILE A 21 -24.94 18.04 -38.33
C ILE A 21 -25.04 18.83 -37.05
N ALA A 22 -25.85 18.35 -36.11
CA ALA A 22 -25.77 18.77 -34.74
C ALA A 22 -24.39 18.34 -34.25
N SER A 23 -23.44 19.26 -34.23
CA SER A 23 -22.15 19.10 -33.55
C SER A 23 -22.43 18.93 -32.05
N CYS A 24 -22.56 17.68 -31.59
CA CYS A 24 -22.36 17.39 -30.19
C CYS A 24 -20.90 17.71 -29.86
N ALA A 25 -20.67 18.94 -29.41
CA ALA A 25 -19.41 19.30 -28.78
C ALA A 25 -19.20 18.30 -27.62
N ALA A 26 -18.20 17.44 -27.75
CA ALA A 26 -17.72 16.65 -26.64
C ALA A 26 -17.46 17.61 -25.48
N PRO A 27 -17.84 17.25 -24.24
CA PRO A 27 -17.53 18.10 -23.10
C PRO A 27 -16.04 18.39 -23.13
N SER A 28 -15.69 19.68 -23.18
CA SER A 28 -14.29 20.11 -23.11
C SER A 28 -13.73 19.51 -21.83
N LYS A 29 -12.76 18.59 -21.96
CA LYS A 29 -11.94 18.16 -20.84
C LYS A 29 -11.29 19.44 -20.29
N THR A 30 -11.89 19.98 -19.25
CA THR A 30 -11.29 21.06 -18.48
C THR A 30 -9.94 20.49 -18.04
N LYS A 31 -8.86 20.99 -18.64
CA LYS A 31 -7.51 20.69 -18.21
C LYS A 31 -7.47 21.21 -16.78
N VAL A 32 -7.47 20.32 -15.78
CA VAL A 32 -7.20 20.66 -14.39
C VAL A 32 -5.80 21.27 -14.44
N SER A 33 -5.70 22.59 -14.27
CA SER A 33 -4.42 23.28 -14.33
C SER A 33 -3.55 22.72 -13.22
N SER A 34 -2.38 22.19 -13.55
CA SER A 34 -1.34 21.92 -12.58
C SER A 34 -0.99 23.26 -11.95
N GLY A 35 -1.40 23.47 -10.69
CA GLY A 35 -1.04 24.68 -9.96
C GLY A 35 0.49 24.80 -9.84
N ASP A 36 0.96 26.00 -9.56
CA ASP A 36 2.37 26.27 -9.42
C ASP A 36 2.82 26.13 -7.96
N MET A 37 3.81 25.27 -7.70
CA MET A 37 4.33 24.99 -6.38
C MET A 37 4.96 26.22 -5.69
N GLU A 38 5.64 27.08 -6.45
CA GLU A 38 6.23 28.31 -5.88
C GLU A 38 5.14 29.28 -5.46
N THR A 39 4.12 29.47 -6.31
CA THR A 39 2.93 30.26 -5.98
C THR A 39 2.19 29.70 -4.78
N PHE A 40 2.10 28.36 -4.67
CA PHE A 40 1.47 27.73 -3.51
C PHE A 40 2.23 28.00 -2.21
N ARG A 41 3.55 27.86 -2.23
CA ARG A 41 4.38 28.17 -1.05
C ARG A 41 4.24 29.65 -0.65
N ALA A 42 4.34 30.57 -1.61
CA ALA A 42 4.13 31.99 -1.35
C ALA A 42 2.73 32.28 -0.77
N SER A 43 1.70 31.62 -1.29
CA SER A 43 0.32 31.75 -0.78
C SER A 43 0.17 31.22 0.65
N LEU A 44 0.86 30.14 1.00
CA LEU A 44 0.90 29.62 2.39
C LEU A 44 1.59 30.62 3.32
N GLU A 45 2.75 31.17 2.93
CA GLU A 45 3.48 32.17 3.73
C GLU A 45 2.67 33.46 3.94
N ASN A 46 1.93 33.90 2.92
CA ASN A 46 1.00 35.02 2.96
C ASN A 46 -0.26 34.72 3.81
N SER A 47 -0.58 33.44 3.99
CA SER A 47 -1.66 32.96 4.88
C SER A 47 -1.21 32.78 6.33
N ASP A 48 -0.16 33.46 6.75
CA ASP A 48 0.40 33.47 8.12
C ASP A 48 0.92 32.07 8.56
N PHE A 49 1.61 31.37 7.65
CA PHE A 49 2.31 30.14 7.96
C PHE A 49 3.82 30.27 7.81
N THR A 50 4.57 29.56 8.65
CA THR A 50 5.96 29.22 8.44
C THR A 50 6.03 27.84 7.76
N LEU A 51 6.93 27.71 6.80
CA LEU A 51 7.07 26.48 6.01
C LEU A 51 8.43 25.83 6.25
N LYS A 52 8.44 24.50 6.41
CA LYS A 52 9.66 23.70 6.42
C LYS A 52 9.50 22.55 5.42
N LEU A 53 10.44 22.44 4.47
CA LEU A 53 10.44 21.33 3.52
C LEU A 53 10.96 20.05 4.18
N ALA A 54 10.37 18.93 3.80
CA ALA A 54 10.77 17.60 4.20
C ALA A 54 10.80 16.66 3.00
N PRO A 55 11.78 15.76 2.88
CA PRO A 55 11.87 14.84 1.76
C PRO A 55 10.81 13.73 1.86
N PHE A 56 10.18 13.45 0.73
CA PHE A 56 9.34 12.27 0.51
C PHE A 56 10.09 11.31 -0.42
N ILE A 57 10.64 10.25 0.14
CA ILE A 57 11.67 9.43 -0.49
C ILE A 57 11.42 7.94 -0.28
N HIS A 58 12.11 7.11 -1.07
CA HIS A 58 12.16 5.67 -0.89
C HIS A 58 12.63 5.30 0.52
N VAL A 59 12.00 4.30 1.11
CA VAL A 59 12.28 3.77 2.44
C VAL A 59 12.47 2.27 2.34
N ASP A 60 13.67 1.80 2.65
CA ASP A 60 13.98 0.39 2.80
C ASP A 60 13.89 0.00 4.27
N LEU A 61 12.83 -0.73 4.63
CA LEU A 61 12.56 -1.13 6.02
C LEU A 61 13.60 -2.13 6.54
N ILE A 62 14.17 -2.97 5.66
CA ILE A 62 15.23 -3.92 6.03
C ILE A 62 16.51 -3.15 6.36
N LYS A 63 16.92 -2.21 5.53
CA LYS A 63 18.08 -1.35 5.82
C LYS A 63 17.92 -0.54 7.10
N LEU A 64 16.70 -0.05 7.38
CA LEU A 64 16.42 0.67 8.64
C LEU A 64 16.53 -0.24 9.86
N TYR A 65 16.07 -1.48 9.76
CA TYR A 65 16.26 -2.48 10.79
C TYR A 65 17.75 -2.80 10.99
N GLU A 66 18.49 -3.07 9.92
CA GLU A 66 19.95 -3.33 9.98
C GLU A 66 20.74 -2.14 10.55
N ALA A 67 20.29 -0.91 10.30
CA ALA A 67 20.87 0.31 10.87
C ALA A 67 20.46 0.56 12.34
N GLY A 68 19.68 -0.33 12.95
CA GLY A 68 19.19 -0.21 14.33
C GLY A 68 18.17 0.92 14.55
N LYS A 69 17.58 1.44 13.48
CA LYS A 69 16.54 2.50 13.54
C LYS A 69 15.13 1.95 13.74
N LEU A 70 14.93 0.67 13.48
CA LEU A 70 13.72 -0.09 13.75
C LEU A 70 14.05 -1.30 14.61
N ALA A 71 13.09 -1.74 15.43
CA ALA A 71 13.21 -2.94 16.25
C ALA A 71 13.18 -4.24 15.40
N ASN A 72 12.53 -4.20 14.24
CA ASN A 72 12.46 -5.24 13.23
C ASN A 72 12.09 -4.58 11.88
N ALA A 73 12.00 -5.32 10.80
CA ALA A 73 11.63 -4.80 9.48
C ALA A 73 10.12 -4.52 9.32
N ALA A 74 9.38 -4.45 10.43
CA ALA A 74 7.95 -4.14 10.51
C ALA A 74 7.06 -5.02 9.60
N GLY A 75 7.48 -6.25 9.35
CA GLY A 75 6.77 -7.15 8.46
C GLY A 75 6.65 -6.55 7.06
N ASN A 76 7.76 -6.08 6.48
CA ASN A 76 7.76 -5.51 5.13
C ASN A 76 7.12 -6.47 4.12
N ASN A 77 6.44 -5.93 3.13
CA ASN A 77 6.00 -6.73 1.98
C ASN A 77 7.18 -6.87 1.02
N ALA A 78 7.67 -8.10 0.81
CA ALA A 78 8.86 -8.37 0.01
C ALA A 78 8.79 -7.82 -1.44
N GLY A 79 7.59 -7.67 -2.00
CA GLY A 79 7.37 -7.17 -3.36
C GLY A 79 6.75 -5.77 -3.42
N ALA A 80 6.74 -5.02 -2.32
CA ALA A 80 6.15 -3.69 -2.31
C ALA A 80 7.15 -2.65 -1.83
N PRO A 81 7.63 -1.75 -2.68
CA PRO A 81 8.44 -0.63 -2.26
C PRO A 81 7.61 0.38 -1.44
N TYR A 82 8.31 1.15 -0.61
CA TYR A 82 7.73 2.16 0.24
C TYR A 82 8.34 3.53 -0.01
N LYS A 83 7.55 4.59 0.18
CA LYS A 83 8.06 5.95 0.35
C LYS A 83 7.55 6.51 1.68
N GLY A 84 8.31 7.41 2.27
CA GLY A 84 7.92 8.06 3.52
C GLY A 84 8.31 9.52 3.56
N VAL A 85 7.56 10.30 4.35
CA VAL A 85 7.89 11.68 4.64
C VAL A 85 8.74 11.73 5.91
N PHE A 86 9.98 12.19 5.78
CA PHE A 86 10.91 12.32 6.90
C PHE A 86 10.77 13.68 7.57
N GLY A 87 10.36 13.70 8.83
CA GLY A 87 9.88 14.88 9.53
C GLY A 87 10.80 15.55 10.53
N ALA A 88 11.68 14.82 11.15
CA ALA A 88 12.65 15.42 12.05
C ALA A 88 13.99 15.55 11.33
N ILE A 89 14.17 16.66 10.63
CA ILE A 89 15.47 17.07 10.09
C ILE A 89 16.12 17.88 11.20
N PRO A 90 17.33 17.52 11.66
CA PRO A 90 18.08 18.32 12.62
C PRO A 90 18.17 19.79 12.17
N GLU A 91 18.14 20.72 13.12
CA GLU A 91 18.12 22.16 12.83
C GLU A 91 19.32 22.64 11.99
N ASN A 92 20.46 21.92 12.08
CA ASN A 92 21.66 22.18 11.29
C ASN A 92 21.62 21.62 9.87
N ILE A 93 20.58 20.90 9.48
CA ILE A 93 20.38 20.39 8.11
C ILE A 93 19.23 21.16 7.48
N GLU A 94 19.56 22.04 6.56
CA GLU A 94 18.59 22.74 5.73
C GLU A 94 18.54 22.08 4.35
N ILE A 95 17.38 21.50 4.01
CA ILE A 95 17.15 21.01 2.64
C ILE A 95 16.67 22.19 1.80
N LYS A 96 17.63 22.89 1.18
CA LYS A 96 17.34 24.06 0.32
C LYS A 96 16.83 23.66 -1.05
N ASP A 97 17.34 22.55 -1.57
CA ASP A 97 17.01 22.03 -2.91
C ASP A 97 16.76 20.53 -2.86
N ILE A 98 15.50 20.16 -2.93
CA ILE A 98 15.06 18.75 -2.97
C ILE A 98 15.49 18.09 -4.29
N ASN A 99 15.55 18.86 -5.39
CA ASN A 99 15.97 18.30 -6.67
C ASN A 99 17.46 17.90 -6.65
N ALA A 100 18.28 18.57 -5.85
CA ALA A 100 19.67 18.16 -5.65
C ALA A 100 19.82 16.79 -4.99
N LEU A 101 18.84 16.36 -4.19
CA LEU A 101 18.81 15.01 -3.61
C LEU A 101 18.41 13.95 -4.64
N SER A 102 17.54 14.29 -5.60
CA SER A 102 17.10 13.36 -6.66
C SER A 102 18.27 12.90 -7.54
N ASN A 103 19.29 13.73 -7.68
CA ASN A 103 20.48 13.45 -8.51
C ASN A 103 21.64 12.82 -7.75
N ALA A 104 21.47 12.49 -6.48
CA ALA A 104 22.52 11.97 -5.62
C ALA A 104 21.95 10.93 -4.62
N PRO A 105 21.56 9.73 -5.10
CA PRO A 105 20.94 8.70 -4.24
C PRO A 105 21.83 8.28 -3.07
N GLU A 106 23.16 8.31 -3.21
CA GLU A 106 24.11 8.05 -2.14
C GLU A 106 24.00 9.07 -0.99
N LYS A 107 23.60 10.32 -1.28
CA LYS A 107 23.35 11.35 -0.27
C LYS A 107 22.07 11.06 0.50
N ILE A 108 21.07 10.48 -0.17
CA ILE A 108 19.83 10.04 0.47
C ILE A 108 20.13 8.90 1.45
N ASP A 109 20.87 7.90 1.04
CA ASP A 109 21.28 6.79 1.91
C ASP A 109 22.10 7.30 3.11
N SER A 110 23.06 8.18 2.89
CA SER A 110 23.82 8.80 3.96
C SER A 110 22.94 9.64 4.91
N LEU A 111 21.99 10.38 4.36
CA LEU A 111 21.04 11.17 5.16
C LEU A 111 20.16 10.26 6.01
N LEU A 112 19.56 9.22 5.40
CA LEU A 112 18.59 8.33 6.05
C LEU A 112 19.22 7.42 7.09
N TYR A 113 20.33 6.80 6.74
CA TYR A 113 20.94 5.74 7.55
C TYR A 113 22.12 6.26 8.37
N GLY A 114 22.81 7.29 7.90
CA GLY A 114 24.02 7.83 8.52
C GLY A 114 23.84 9.05 9.43
N THR A 115 22.71 9.79 9.34
CA THR A 115 22.54 11.02 10.10
C THR A 115 21.96 10.75 11.50
N PRO A 116 22.70 11.01 12.60
CA PRO A 116 22.15 10.94 13.93
C PRO A 116 20.99 11.95 14.10
N GLY A 117 19.90 11.51 14.74
CA GLY A 117 18.74 12.37 15.03
C GLY A 117 17.75 12.57 13.86
N LEU A 118 18.06 12.12 12.65
CA LEU A 118 17.07 12.04 11.59
C LEU A 118 16.09 10.92 11.91
N MET A 119 14.85 11.29 12.20
CA MET A 119 13.80 10.34 12.53
C MET A 119 12.76 10.26 11.42
N GLN A 120 12.27 9.05 11.16
CA GLN A 120 11.14 8.81 10.25
C GLN A 120 9.82 9.41 10.71
N GLY A 121 9.79 10.04 11.88
CA GLY A 121 8.56 10.45 12.53
C GLY A 121 8.44 11.95 12.70
N TRP A 122 7.20 12.38 12.82
CA TRP A 122 6.81 13.75 13.05
C TRP A 122 6.16 13.89 14.42
N GLN A 123 6.53 14.93 15.13
CA GLN A 123 5.72 15.48 16.19
C GLN A 123 5.12 16.79 15.68
N LEU A 124 3.81 16.93 15.77
CA LEU A 124 3.06 18.09 15.29
C LEU A 124 2.25 18.68 16.43
N ASN A 125 2.22 20.01 16.49
CA ASN A 125 1.22 20.70 17.30
C ASN A 125 -0.18 20.49 16.67
N PRO A 126 -1.26 20.61 17.46
CA PRO A 126 -2.62 20.36 16.95
C PRO A 126 -3.05 21.23 15.78
N ASP A 127 -2.45 22.43 15.62
CA ASP A 127 -2.72 23.40 14.56
C ASP A 127 -1.76 23.33 13.37
N GLU A 128 -0.83 22.35 13.36
CA GLU A 128 0.10 22.14 12.26
C GLU A 128 -0.44 21.13 11.22
N ALA A 129 0.19 21.14 10.06
CA ALA A 129 -0.10 20.19 9.00
C ALA A 129 1.15 19.73 8.26
N ILE A 130 1.07 18.55 7.64
CA ILE A 130 1.96 18.10 6.57
C ILE A 130 1.17 18.19 5.27
N VAL A 131 1.72 18.83 4.26
CA VAL A 131 1.12 18.93 2.93
C VAL A 131 2.02 18.23 1.93
N LEU A 132 1.50 17.20 1.28
CA LEU A 132 2.16 16.50 0.18
C LEU A 132 1.51 16.93 -1.13
N VAL A 133 2.27 17.55 -2.02
CA VAL A 133 1.89 17.81 -3.41
C VAL A 133 2.68 16.84 -4.28
N ALA A 134 1.98 15.93 -4.94
CA ALA A 134 2.64 14.83 -5.63
C ALA A 134 1.86 14.37 -6.86
N LYS A 135 2.54 13.60 -7.70
CA LYS A 135 1.87 12.68 -8.62
C LYS A 135 1.69 11.33 -7.93
N THR A 136 0.57 10.70 -8.21
CA THR A 136 0.35 9.30 -7.85
C THR A 136 1.27 8.40 -8.69
N PRO A 137 1.53 7.14 -8.25
CA PRO A 137 2.43 6.25 -8.96
C PRO A 137 1.94 5.90 -10.36
N PRO A 138 2.82 5.37 -11.23
CA PRO A 138 2.43 4.69 -12.45
C PRO A 138 1.44 3.55 -12.16
N GLU A 139 0.78 3.05 -13.21
CA GLU A 139 -0.17 1.95 -13.09
C GLU A 139 0.43 0.76 -12.33
N CYS A 140 -0.29 0.32 -11.30
CA CYS A 140 0.11 -0.77 -10.42
C CYS A 140 -1.15 -1.45 -9.84
N ALA A 141 -1.01 -2.65 -9.31
CA ALA A 141 -2.15 -3.37 -8.73
C ALA A 141 -2.70 -2.68 -7.49
N TYR A 142 -1.83 -2.02 -6.72
CA TYR A 142 -2.19 -1.37 -5.47
C TYR A 142 -1.25 -0.22 -5.14
N PHE A 143 -1.81 0.88 -4.63
CA PHE A 143 -1.08 1.87 -3.84
C PHE A 143 -1.95 2.46 -2.74
N SER A 144 -1.30 2.95 -1.68
CA SER A 144 -1.95 3.73 -0.64
C SER A 144 -1.03 4.73 0.04
N TYR A 145 -1.62 5.81 0.56
CA TYR A 145 -1.01 6.72 1.52
C TYR A 145 -1.64 6.48 2.89
N CYS A 146 -0.83 6.28 3.91
CA CYS A 146 -1.30 5.93 5.25
C CYS A 146 -0.50 6.64 6.34
N GLY A 147 -1.20 7.12 7.35
CA GLY A 147 -0.62 7.68 8.57
C GLY A 147 -0.60 6.65 9.69
N PHE A 148 0.51 6.64 10.44
CA PHE A 148 0.70 5.72 11.56
C PHE A 148 1.14 6.50 12.80
N ILE A 149 0.70 6.05 13.99
CA ILE A 149 1.41 6.37 15.22
C ILE A 149 2.64 5.47 15.24
N PHE A 150 3.82 6.06 15.25
CA PHE A 150 5.09 5.36 15.25
C PHE A 150 5.59 5.09 16.67
N TYR A 151 5.56 6.13 17.51
CA TYR A 151 5.73 6.01 18.94
C TYR A 151 4.52 6.59 19.65
N LYS A 152 3.92 5.83 20.56
CA LYS A 152 2.83 6.28 21.42
C LYS A 152 3.33 6.55 22.82
N TYR A 153 2.93 7.68 23.39
CA TYR A 153 3.19 8.02 24.78
C TYR A 153 2.14 7.37 25.69
N TYR A 154 2.60 6.64 26.69
CA TYR A 154 1.76 6.01 27.70
C TYR A 154 1.89 6.77 29.02
N GLU A 155 0.80 7.45 29.43
CA GLU A 155 0.76 8.29 30.62
C GLU A 155 1.11 7.57 31.93
N GLN A 156 0.68 6.33 32.06
CA GLN A 156 0.90 5.51 33.25
C GLN A 156 2.38 5.15 33.44
N GLU A 157 3.09 4.94 32.35
CA GLU A 157 4.48 4.52 32.34
C GLU A 157 5.44 5.72 32.12
N LYS A 158 4.90 6.88 31.77
CA LYS A 158 5.64 8.11 31.44
C LYS A 158 6.72 7.89 30.38
N GLN A 159 6.44 7.06 29.39
CA GLN A 159 7.37 6.76 28.31
C GLN A 159 6.67 6.54 26.98
N ARG A 160 7.42 6.74 25.88
CA ARG A 160 6.99 6.39 24.54
C ARG A 160 7.38 4.95 24.23
N LYS A 161 6.46 4.21 23.61
CA LYS A 161 6.72 2.88 23.07
C LYS A 161 6.50 2.86 21.56
N TRP A 162 7.32 2.09 20.88
CA TRP A 162 7.14 1.83 19.47
C TRP A 162 5.89 0.97 19.28
N VAL A 163 4.94 1.41 18.43
CA VAL A 163 3.68 0.70 18.17
C VAL A 163 3.39 0.50 16.69
N TRP A 164 3.78 1.44 15.84
CA TRP A 164 3.53 1.49 14.39
C TRP A 164 2.12 1.06 14.00
N THR A 165 1.14 1.89 14.31
CA THR A 165 -0.28 1.59 14.19
C THR A 165 -0.99 2.61 13.31
N SER A 166 -1.81 2.18 12.35
CA SER A 166 -2.59 3.11 11.52
C SER A 166 -3.64 3.84 12.36
N PHE A 167 -3.87 5.12 12.09
CA PHE A 167 -4.85 5.93 12.82
C PHE A 167 -6.04 6.38 11.97
N ASN A 168 -6.11 5.96 10.72
CA ASN A 168 -7.21 6.23 9.80
C ASN A 168 -7.21 5.20 8.65
N ASP A 169 -8.30 5.14 7.89
CA ASP A 169 -8.31 4.41 6.63
C ASP A 169 -7.31 5.03 5.63
N PRO A 170 -6.49 4.22 4.93
CA PRO A 170 -5.60 4.74 3.90
C PRO A 170 -6.33 5.40 2.74
N LEU A 171 -5.68 6.39 2.12
CA LEU A 171 -6.04 6.90 0.81
C LEU A 171 -5.42 5.97 -0.24
N ASN A 172 -6.23 5.12 -0.85
CA ASN A 172 -5.78 4.13 -1.82
C ASN A 172 -6.26 4.44 -3.24
N ASN A 173 -5.82 3.67 -4.23
CA ASN A 173 -6.19 3.87 -5.63
C ASN A 173 -7.70 3.76 -5.92
N LEU A 174 -8.53 3.30 -4.99
CA LEU A 174 -9.99 3.28 -5.11
C LEU A 174 -10.68 4.49 -4.45
N THR A 175 -9.95 5.30 -3.70
CA THR A 175 -10.54 6.36 -2.86
C THR A 175 -9.91 7.73 -3.03
N ILE A 176 -8.68 7.80 -3.55
CA ILE A 176 -7.91 9.04 -3.65
C ILE A 176 -8.53 9.99 -4.67
N LYS A 177 -8.52 11.29 -4.34
CA LYS A 177 -8.88 12.38 -5.25
C LYS A 177 -7.64 12.82 -6.00
N THR A 178 -7.70 12.78 -7.31
CA THR A 178 -6.62 13.16 -8.22
C THR A 178 -7.17 13.90 -9.43
N SER A 179 -6.32 14.41 -10.29
CA SER A 179 -6.73 14.97 -11.58
C SER A 179 -7.44 13.98 -12.50
N GLY A 180 -7.20 12.68 -12.31
CA GLY A 180 -7.88 11.59 -13.03
C GLY A 180 -9.10 11.03 -12.29
N THR A 181 -9.26 11.33 -11.00
CA THR A 181 -10.37 10.91 -10.13
C THR A 181 -10.87 12.10 -9.31
N PRO A 182 -11.33 13.21 -9.96
CA PRO A 182 -11.74 14.42 -9.27
C PRO A 182 -12.87 14.12 -8.29
N ASN A 183 -12.77 14.64 -7.07
CA ASN A 183 -13.69 14.35 -5.94
C ASN A 183 -13.88 12.86 -5.62
N GLY A 184 -12.95 11.98 -6.04
CA GLY A 184 -13.06 10.53 -5.89
C GLY A 184 -14.02 9.87 -6.89
N ALA A 185 -14.32 10.52 -8.01
CA ALA A 185 -15.10 9.95 -9.10
C ALA A 185 -14.37 8.76 -9.74
N LYS A 186 -15.11 7.92 -10.46
CA LYS A 186 -14.51 6.85 -11.25
C LYS A 186 -13.58 7.43 -12.32
N GLY A 187 -12.40 6.87 -12.44
CA GLY A 187 -11.39 7.33 -13.40
C GLY A 187 -10.07 6.61 -13.22
N ASN A 188 -9.02 7.16 -13.80
CA ASN A 188 -7.66 6.64 -13.66
C ASN A 188 -6.93 7.39 -12.51
N PRO A 189 -6.59 6.72 -11.40
CA PRO A 189 -5.88 7.34 -10.28
C PRO A 189 -4.35 7.36 -10.46
N PHE A 190 -3.79 6.76 -11.52
CA PHE A 190 -2.36 6.60 -11.73
C PHE A 190 -1.75 7.74 -12.56
N ASN A 191 -0.52 8.13 -12.24
CA ASN A 191 0.20 9.26 -12.87
C ASN A 191 -0.58 10.59 -12.82
N GLN A 192 -1.37 10.81 -11.78
CA GLN A 192 -2.24 11.98 -11.65
C GLN A 192 -1.77 12.90 -10.53
N ASP A 193 -2.04 14.20 -10.70
CA ASP A 193 -1.74 15.18 -9.67
C ASP A 193 -2.71 15.06 -8.49
N THR A 194 -2.19 15.18 -7.27
CA THR A 194 -2.95 15.12 -6.02
C THR A 194 -2.30 16.00 -4.96
N ILE A 195 -3.12 16.50 -4.03
CA ILE A 195 -2.67 17.15 -2.80
C ILE A 195 -3.24 16.37 -1.62
N ILE A 196 -2.39 16.08 -0.63
CA ILE A 196 -2.80 15.44 0.61
C ILE A 196 -2.42 16.36 1.77
N ILE A 197 -3.42 16.76 2.56
CA ILE A 197 -3.27 17.56 3.77
C ILE A 197 -3.45 16.64 4.97
N VAL A 198 -2.40 16.45 5.75
CA VAL A 198 -2.40 15.62 6.97
C VAL A 198 -2.45 16.57 8.17
N THR A 199 -3.57 16.65 8.88
CA THR A 199 -3.77 17.58 9.98
C THR A 199 -4.89 17.11 10.93
N ALA A 200 -4.90 17.65 12.16
CA ALA A 200 -5.98 17.48 13.12
C ALA A 200 -6.99 18.62 13.11
N ASP A 201 -6.65 19.78 12.51
CA ASP A 201 -7.38 21.05 12.65
C ASP A 201 -8.04 21.48 11.34
N LYS A 202 -9.36 21.75 11.40
CA LYS A 202 -10.17 22.20 10.25
C LYS A 202 -9.79 23.60 9.80
N GLY A 203 -9.48 24.49 10.75
CA GLY A 203 -9.11 25.87 10.44
C GLY A 203 -7.83 25.92 9.62
N THR A 204 -6.83 25.15 10.05
CA THR A 204 -5.56 24.99 9.31
C THR A 204 -5.79 24.36 7.93
N GLU A 205 -6.59 23.30 7.85
CA GLU A 205 -6.92 22.65 6.57
C GLU A 205 -7.59 23.63 5.59
N GLN A 206 -8.55 24.43 6.06
CA GLN A 206 -9.27 25.37 5.24
C GLN A 206 -8.36 26.51 4.70
N ARG A 207 -7.43 27.00 5.52
CA ARG A 207 -6.43 28.00 5.11
C ARG A 207 -5.50 27.43 4.05
N ILE A 208 -5.06 26.17 4.20
CA ILE A 208 -4.21 25.47 3.21
C ILE A 208 -4.97 25.27 1.90
N ARG A 209 -6.25 24.89 1.93
CA ARG A 209 -7.09 24.80 0.72
C ARG A 209 -7.24 26.14 0.00
N SER A 210 -7.42 27.22 0.76
CA SER A 210 -7.52 28.55 0.20
C SER A 210 -6.21 28.99 -0.48
N ALA A 211 -5.07 28.68 0.12
CA ALA A 211 -3.76 28.92 -0.48
C ALA A 211 -3.54 28.08 -1.75
N ALA A 212 -3.96 26.81 -1.75
CA ALA A 212 -3.89 25.96 -2.93
C ALA A 212 -4.76 26.48 -4.08
N ALA A 213 -5.98 26.93 -3.78
CA ALA A 213 -6.87 27.54 -4.77
C ALA A 213 -6.26 28.82 -5.36
N SER A 214 -5.63 29.67 -4.52
CA SER A 214 -4.92 30.88 -4.98
C SER A 214 -3.74 30.57 -5.88
N ALA A 215 -3.14 29.39 -5.75
CA ALA A 215 -2.06 28.90 -6.61
C ALA A 215 -2.57 28.13 -7.84
N GLY A 216 -3.88 28.11 -8.09
CA GLY A 216 -4.47 27.49 -9.27
C GLY A 216 -4.74 25.98 -9.16
N TYR A 217 -4.58 25.38 -7.97
CA TYR A 217 -4.95 23.97 -7.76
C TYR A 217 -6.46 23.83 -7.62
N SER A 218 -7.03 22.80 -8.28
CA SER A 218 -8.44 22.46 -8.12
C SER A 218 -8.71 21.87 -6.73
N ALA A 219 -9.80 22.27 -6.09
CA ALA A 219 -10.28 21.65 -4.86
C ALA A 219 -10.56 20.15 -5.02
N ASP A 220 -10.88 19.70 -6.25
CA ASP A 220 -11.26 18.33 -6.58
C ASP A 220 -10.13 17.30 -6.41
N ILE A 221 -8.88 17.75 -6.34
CA ILE A 221 -7.70 16.88 -6.16
C ILE A 221 -7.16 16.91 -4.74
N ILE A 222 -7.77 17.70 -3.84
CA ILE A 222 -7.28 17.86 -2.46
C ILE A 222 -7.94 16.83 -1.56
N ASN A 223 -7.10 16.02 -0.93
CA ASN A 223 -7.46 15.03 0.07
C ASN A 223 -7.12 15.56 1.47
N THR A 224 -7.99 15.32 2.45
CA THR A 224 -7.67 15.55 3.86
C THR A 224 -7.46 14.20 4.53
N TYR A 225 -6.28 14.00 5.11
CA TYR A 225 -5.97 12.86 5.93
C TYR A 225 -6.00 13.29 7.40
N VAL A 226 -7.12 13.00 8.06
CA VAL A 226 -7.39 13.47 9.42
C VAL A 226 -6.52 12.74 10.43
N ILE A 227 -5.84 13.48 11.31
CA ILE A 227 -5.19 12.95 12.51
C ILE A 227 -6.23 13.00 13.64
N PRO A 228 -6.74 11.85 14.13
CA PRO A 228 -7.76 11.84 15.19
C PRO A 228 -7.12 12.20 16.54
N SER A 229 -7.46 13.37 17.09
CA SER A 229 -6.96 13.82 18.40
C SER A 229 -7.44 12.94 19.57
N SER A 230 -8.45 12.10 19.35
CA SER A 230 -8.88 11.06 20.32
C SER A 230 -7.91 9.88 20.40
N MET A 231 -7.07 9.67 19.39
CA MET A 231 -6.12 8.55 19.29
C MET A 231 -4.66 9.01 19.37
N VAL A 232 -4.35 10.19 18.79
CA VAL A 232 -2.99 10.74 18.70
C VAL A 232 -2.85 11.89 19.67
N LYS A 233 -1.91 11.79 20.62
CA LYS A 233 -1.53 12.88 21.53
C LYS A 233 -0.58 13.81 20.80
N MET A 234 -1.13 14.90 20.25
CA MET A 234 -0.39 15.87 19.46
C MET A 234 0.34 16.89 20.31
N GLY A 235 1.49 17.34 19.84
CA GLY A 235 2.40 18.28 20.47
C GLY A 235 3.84 17.93 20.16
N THR A 236 4.78 18.72 20.69
CA THR A 236 6.23 18.53 20.55
C THR A 236 6.87 18.31 21.93
N GLY A 237 7.66 17.25 22.06
CA GLY A 237 8.31 16.90 23.32
C GLY A 237 8.22 15.39 23.65
N PRO A 238 8.82 14.97 24.78
CA PRO A 238 8.90 13.55 25.13
C PRO A 238 7.56 12.91 25.49
N GLU A 239 6.57 13.70 25.90
CA GLU A 239 5.25 13.27 26.34
C GLU A 239 4.19 13.24 25.24
N PHE A 240 4.58 13.45 23.99
CA PHE A 240 3.69 13.43 22.83
C PHE A 240 3.99 12.27 21.90
N ASP A 241 3.00 11.88 21.11
CA ASP A 241 3.12 10.82 20.14
C ASP A 241 3.98 11.27 18.95
N THR A 242 4.56 10.30 18.26
CA THR A 242 5.27 10.52 17.00
C THR A 242 4.50 9.81 15.90
N ILE A 243 4.21 10.50 14.82
CA ILE A 243 3.51 9.94 13.66
C ILE A 243 4.44 9.77 12.46
N VAL A 244 4.09 8.85 11.55
CA VAL A 244 4.72 8.68 10.22
C VAL A 244 3.63 8.82 9.18
N PHE A 245 3.97 9.37 8.02
CA PHE A 245 3.11 9.34 6.85
C PHE A 245 3.87 8.64 5.73
N GLY A 246 3.34 7.49 5.30
CA GLY A 246 3.98 6.60 4.34
C GLY A 246 3.11 6.31 3.12
N HIS A 247 3.76 5.80 2.09
CA HIS A 247 3.18 5.41 0.82
C HIS A 247 3.69 4.01 0.46
N ARG A 248 2.78 3.13 0.11
CA ARG A 248 3.04 1.75 -0.29
C ARG A 248 2.53 1.51 -1.69
N MET A 249 3.28 0.78 -2.49
CA MET A 249 2.91 0.41 -3.86
C MET A 249 3.19 -1.07 -4.08
N ALA A 250 2.50 -1.71 -5.02
CA ALA A 250 2.76 -3.11 -5.36
C ALA A 250 2.42 -3.40 -6.81
N LEU A 251 3.28 -4.18 -7.47
CA LEU A 251 3.10 -4.74 -8.81
C LEU A 251 2.84 -3.66 -9.87
N PHE A 252 3.89 -2.94 -10.23
CA PHE A 252 3.85 -1.99 -11.33
C PHE A 252 3.60 -2.71 -12.67
N ALA A 253 2.74 -2.15 -13.51
CA ALA A 253 2.53 -2.65 -14.87
C ALA A 253 3.78 -2.43 -15.75
N ASP A 254 4.55 -1.38 -15.47
CA ASP A 254 5.86 -1.09 -16.03
C ASP A 254 6.87 -0.95 -14.86
N GLU A 255 7.69 -1.97 -14.67
CA GLU A 255 8.69 -2.03 -13.59
C GLU A 255 9.70 -0.89 -13.67
N LYS A 256 10.10 -0.46 -14.88
CA LYS A 256 11.05 0.63 -15.04
C LYS A 256 10.43 1.96 -14.60
N ALA A 257 9.23 2.27 -15.05
CA ALA A 257 8.50 3.47 -14.63
C ALA A 257 8.21 3.44 -13.12
N GLY A 258 7.91 2.26 -12.58
CA GLY A 258 7.74 2.03 -11.15
C GLY A 258 9.00 2.34 -10.36
N GLN A 259 10.14 1.83 -10.78
CA GLN A 259 11.42 2.07 -10.12
C GLN A 259 11.86 3.55 -10.23
N GLU A 260 11.64 4.20 -11.36
CA GLU A 260 11.87 5.63 -11.51
C GLU A 260 11.02 6.45 -10.52
N TYR A 261 9.74 6.11 -10.37
CA TYR A 261 8.85 6.75 -9.42
C TYR A 261 9.27 6.53 -7.95
N VAL A 262 9.69 5.32 -7.60
CA VAL A 262 10.16 4.98 -6.25
C VAL A 262 11.40 5.80 -5.90
N ASN A 263 12.35 5.90 -6.82
CA ASN A 263 13.62 6.60 -6.63
C ASN A 263 13.48 8.14 -6.71
N ALA A 264 12.42 8.65 -7.35
CA ALA A 264 12.19 10.09 -7.44
C ALA A 264 11.99 10.69 -6.04
N VAL A 265 12.65 11.80 -5.78
CA VAL A 265 12.47 12.59 -4.55
C VAL A 265 11.37 13.62 -4.78
N SER A 266 10.45 13.72 -3.83
CA SER A 266 9.43 14.77 -3.79
C SER A 266 9.52 15.53 -2.45
N ALA A 267 8.86 16.70 -2.37
CA ALA A 267 8.78 17.45 -1.14
C ALA A 267 7.41 17.28 -0.48
N ALA A 268 7.43 17.09 0.83
CA ALA A 268 6.32 17.47 1.69
C ALA A 268 6.65 18.78 2.39
N ILE A 269 5.62 19.53 2.76
CA ILE A 269 5.73 20.81 3.44
C ILE A 269 5.13 20.66 4.84
N ARG A 270 5.92 20.90 5.89
CA ARG A 270 5.38 21.18 7.22
C ARG A 270 4.89 22.61 7.23
N VAL A 271 3.64 22.80 7.62
CA VAL A 271 2.96 24.08 7.68
C VAL A 271 2.66 24.39 9.15
N THR A 272 3.27 25.43 9.70
CA THR A 272 3.14 25.85 11.10
C THR A 272 2.55 27.26 11.14
N PRO A 273 1.43 27.52 11.83
CA PRO A 273 0.92 28.88 12.04
C PRO A 273 1.97 29.78 12.71
N LYS A 274 2.17 31.02 12.21
CA LYS A 274 3.08 32.00 12.82
C LYS A 274 2.55 32.54 14.14
N SER A 275 1.23 32.55 14.30
CA SER A 275 0.54 33.02 15.50
C SER A 275 -0.39 31.92 16.03
N PRO A 276 -0.58 31.80 17.34
CA PRO A 276 -1.52 30.87 17.92
C PRO A 276 -2.92 31.05 17.34
N VAL A 277 -3.56 29.94 16.95
CA VAL A 277 -4.93 29.95 16.42
C VAL A 277 -5.87 29.22 17.37
N LYS A 278 -7.15 29.60 17.34
CA LYS A 278 -8.17 28.82 18.04
C LYS A 278 -8.33 27.48 17.32
N LEU A 279 -8.09 26.38 18.03
CA LEU A 279 -8.23 25.05 17.49
C LEU A 279 -9.69 24.74 17.12
N ASP A 280 -9.87 24.13 15.97
CA ASP A 280 -11.14 23.54 15.50
C ASP A 280 -10.85 22.07 15.06
N PRO A 281 -10.75 21.14 16.02
CA PRO A 281 -10.35 19.77 15.73
C PRO A 281 -11.39 19.05 14.89
N PHE A 282 -10.90 18.21 13.96
CA PHE A 282 -11.77 17.27 13.26
C PHE A 282 -12.40 16.27 14.24
N PRO A 283 -13.62 15.81 13.99
CA PRO A 283 -14.14 14.63 14.66
C PRO A 283 -13.28 13.41 14.31
N ALA A 284 -13.33 12.37 15.13
CA ALA A 284 -12.73 11.09 14.78
C ALA A 284 -13.25 10.63 13.42
N PRO A 285 -12.39 10.18 12.49
CA PRO A 285 -12.83 9.72 11.19
C PRO A 285 -13.70 8.47 11.35
N GLU A 286 -14.78 8.40 10.58
CA GLU A 286 -15.58 7.19 10.44
C GLU A 286 -14.81 6.21 9.55
N LEU A 287 -14.43 5.06 10.13
CA LEU A 287 -13.69 4.03 9.42
C LEU A 287 -14.64 3.17 8.57
N ARG A 288 -14.18 2.77 7.38
CA ARG A 288 -14.95 1.89 6.50
C ARG A 288 -15.16 0.53 7.14
N VAL A 289 -16.35 -0.02 6.97
CA VAL A 289 -16.67 -1.37 7.44
C VAL A 289 -16.04 -2.39 6.49
N ARG A 290 -15.35 -3.39 7.05
CA ARG A 290 -14.81 -4.53 6.31
C ARG A 290 -15.91 -5.52 5.99
N GLY A 291 -15.83 -6.15 4.81
CA GLY A 291 -16.68 -7.24 4.40
C GLY A 291 -17.99 -6.82 3.73
N THR A 292 -18.53 -7.75 2.98
CA THR A 292 -19.74 -7.58 2.16
C THR A 292 -20.84 -8.56 2.53
N GLY A 293 -20.61 -9.44 3.49
CA GLY A 293 -21.48 -10.59 3.84
C GLY A 293 -21.31 -11.80 2.90
N LYS A 294 -20.47 -11.69 1.85
CA LYS A 294 -20.19 -12.81 0.94
C LYS A 294 -18.92 -13.51 1.42
N THR A 295 -19.02 -14.79 1.66
CA THR A 295 -17.88 -15.64 2.09
C THR A 295 -17.33 -16.44 0.91
N GLU A 296 -16.16 -17.04 1.10
CA GLU A 296 -15.53 -17.97 0.15
C GLU A 296 -15.89 -19.44 0.45
N VAL A 297 -16.87 -19.71 1.32
CA VAL A 297 -17.21 -21.06 1.80
C VAL A 297 -17.51 -22.07 0.69
N ASP A 298 -18.04 -21.62 -0.44
CA ASP A 298 -18.32 -22.47 -1.60
C ASP A 298 -17.05 -23.08 -2.23
N LEU A 299 -15.88 -22.53 -1.94
CA LEU A 299 -14.59 -23.06 -2.38
C LEU A 299 -13.98 -24.10 -1.41
N GLN A 300 -14.57 -24.26 -0.22
CA GLN A 300 -14.05 -25.17 0.81
C GLN A 300 -13.91 -26.63 0.33
N PRO A 301 -14.86 -27.24 -0.41
CA PRO A 301 -14.69 -28.60 -0.91
C PRO A 301 -13.51 -28.73 -1.88
N ALA A 302 -13.37 -27.80 -2.82
CA ALA A 302 -12.25 -27.82 -3.77
C ALA A 302 -10.89 -27.57 -3.10
N LEU A 303 -10.87 -26.79 -2.02
CA LEU A 303 -9.67 -26.55 -1.22
C LEU A 303 -9.25 -27.82 -0.46
N GLU A 304 -10.20 -28.63 0.00
CA GLU A 304 -9.90 -29.92 0.64
C GLU A 304 -9.42 -30.96 -0.39
N ASP A 305 -10.04 -31.03 -1.56
CA ASP A 305 -9.57 -31.86 -2.68
C ASP A 305 -8.12 -31.49 -3.07
N LEU A 306 -7.81 -30.20 -3.10
CA LEU A 306 -6.46 -29.68 -3.37
C LEU A 306 -5.46 -30.16 -2.31
N ARG A 307 -5.84 -30.09 -1.03
CA ARG A 307 -5.03 -30.60 0.07
C ARG A 307 -4.68 -32.08 -0.12
N GLN A 308 -5.68 -32.92 -0.42
CA GLN A 308 -5.47 -34.35 -0.62
C GLN A 308 -4.55 -34.62 -1.83
N ALA A 309 -4.73 -33.89 -2.93
CA ALA A 309 -3.88 -34.02 -4.10
C ALA A 309 -2.42 -33.62 -3.82
N ILE A 310 -2.18 -32.57 -3.02
CA ILE A 310 -0.83 -32.16 -2.61
C ILE A 310 -0.17 -33.27 -1.76
N LEU A 311 -0.87 -33.79 -0.76
CA LEU A 311 -0.35 -34.86 0.10
C LEU A 311 -0.07 -36.14 -0.69
N ALA A 312 -0.94 -36.51 -1.62
CA ALA A 312 -0.75 -37.68 -2.48
C ALA A 312 0.47 -37.54 -3.40
N LYS A 313 0.65 -36.34 -4.02
CA LYS A 313 1.79 -36.06 -4.90
C LYS A 313 3.14 -36.14 -4.16
N HIS A 314 3.19 -35.75 -2.91
CA HIS A 314 4.39 -35.72 -2.08
C HIS A 314 4.44 -36.83 -1.02
N SER A 315 3.78 -37.97 -1.30
CA SER A 315 3.68 -39.12 -0.36
C SER A 315 5.02 -39.81 -0.04
N ASN A 316 6.09 -39.51 -0.78
CA ASN A 316 7.45 -40.03 -0.54
C ASN A 316 8.23 -39.30 0.56
N VAL A 317 7.77 -38.17 1.02
CA VAL A 317 8.36 -37.37 2.10
C VAL A 317 7.40 -37.25 3.29
N SER A 318 7.89 -36.83 4.46
CA SER A 318 7.02 -36.57 5.60
C SER A 318 6.36 -35.22 5.50
N ALA A 319 5.07 -35.11 5.85
CA ALA A 319 4.30 -33.89 5.81
C ALA A 319 3.88 -33.46 7.22
N LYS A 320 4.01 -32.15 7.50
CA LYS A 320 3.49 -31.52 8.72
C LYS A 320 2.66 -30.31 8.31
N GLU A 321 1.37 -30.33 8.61
CA GLU A 321 0.51 -29.16 8.41
C GLU A 321 0.78 -28.13 9.51
N LEU A 322 0.80 -26.85 9.13
CA LEU A 322 1.02 -25.71 10.00
C LEU A 322 -0.27 -24.91 10.08
N GLU A 323 -0.66 -24.50 11.27
CA GLU A 323 -1.85 -23.69 11.47
C GLU A 323 -1.63 -22.25 10.95
N THR A 324 -2.66 -21.66 10.34
CA THR A 324 -2.67 -20.25 9.95
C THR A 324 -3.63 -19.49 10.85
N SER A 325 -3.15 -18.38 11.40
CA SER A 325 -3.88 -17.53 12.33
C SER A 325 -3.72 -16.03 12.00
N VAL A 326 -4.47 -15.19 12.67
CA VAL A 326 -4.32 -13.73 12.55
C VAL A 326 -2.96 -13.31 13.12
N TRP A 327 -2.15 -12.66 12.28
CA TRP A 327 -0.84 -12.14 12.67
C TRP A 327 -0.93 -10.78 13.36
N LEU A 328 -1.53 -9.79 12.66
CA LEU A 328 -1.71 -8.44 13.17
C LEU A 328 -3.21 -8.14 13.30
N PRO A 329 -3.69 -7.85 14.51
CA PRO A 329 -5.07 -7.43 14.72
C PRO A 329 -5.30 -6.01 14.21
N GLU A 330 -6.56 -5.58 14.13
CA GLU A 330 -6.94 -4.19 13.85
C GLU A 330 -6.25 -3.26 14.86
N SER A 331 -5.41 -2.38 14.37
CA SER A 331 -4.54 -1.57 15.22
C SER A 331 -5.30 -0.51 16.03
N TYR A 332 -6.38 0.03 15.49
CA TYR A 332 -7.14 1.08 16.15
C TYR A 332 -7.62 0.64 17.54
N ASP A 333 -8.24 -0.54 17.64
CA ASP A 333 -8.69 -1.11 18.92
C ASP A 333 -7.54 -1.72 19.72
N ALA A 334 -6.55 -2.31 19.02
CA ALA A 334 -5.43 -3.00 19.66
C ALA A 334 -4.58 -2.04 20.50
N VAL A 335 -4.27 -0.85 19.97
CA VAL A 335 -3.47 0.15 20.70
C VAL A 335 -4.21 0.67 21.93
N GLN A 336 -5.53 0.84 21.86
CA GLN A 336 -6.34 1.24 23.03
C GLN A 336 -6.31 0.18 24.14
N ARG A 337 -6.14 -1.09 23.76
CA ARG A 337 -6.00 -2.22 24.70
C ARG A 337 -4.55 -2.50 25.10
N GLY A 338 -3.60 -1.66 24.69
CA GLY A 338 -2.17 -1.85 24.98
C GLY A 338 -1.51 -3.00 24.25
N LEU A 339 -2.13 -3.52 23.18
CA LEU A 339 -1.57 -4.59 22.36
C LEU A 339 -0.52 -4.04 21.39
N TYR A 340 0.51 -4.85 21.13
CA TYR A 340 1.55 -4.53 20.18
C TYR A 340 1.09 -4.77 18.74
N VAL A 341 1.32 -3.79 17.89
CA VAL A 341 1.03 -3.84 16.44
C VAL A 341 2.20 -3.20 15.71
N ALA A 342 2.65 -3.78 14.60
CA ALA A 342 3.78 -3.27 13.85
C ALA A 342 3.49 -3.21 12.34
N GLY A 343 3.13 -2.00 11.86
CA GLY A 343 2.95 -1.73 10.43
C GLY A 343 1.64 -2.23 9.85
N GLU A 344 0.62 -2.44 10.68
CA GLU A 344 -0.72 -2.78 10.22
C GLU A 344 -1.30 -1.65 9.37
N SER A 345 -2.03 -2.01 8.32
CA SER A 345 -2.81 -1.10 7.47
C SER A 345 -4.20 -1.66 7.24
N ARG A 346 -5.21 -0.80 7.33
CA ARG A 346 -6.61 -1.21 7.14
C ARG A 346 -6.95 -1.63 5.71
N ASP A 347 -6.08 -1.37 4.73
CA ASP A 347 -6.25 -1.83 3.35
C ASP A 347 -6.05 -3.33 3.15
N THR A 348 -5.56 -4.05 4.15
CA THR A 348 -5.27 -5.49 4.03
C THR A 348 -5.66 -6.25 5.29
N ILE A 349 -5.63 -7.56 5.19
CA ILE A 349 -5.57 -8.48 6.32
C ILE A 349 -4.13 -8.95 6.53
N TYR A 350 -3.84 -9.47 7.70
CA TYR A 350 -2.55 -10.03 8.06
C TYR A 350 -2.74 -11.39 8.72
N LEU A 351 -2.37 -12.46 8.01
CA LEU A 351 -2.34 -13.81 8.53
C LEU A 351 -0.90 -14.34 8.54
N ARG A 352 -0.62 -15.31 9.38
CA ARG A 352 0.66 -16.01 9.42
C ARG A 352 0.49 -17.49 9.73
N SER A 353 1.42 -18.32 9.26
CA SER A 353 1.53 -19.71 9.67
C SER A 353 2.18 -19.84 11.05
N ASP A 354 2.07 -21.04 11.64
CA ASP A 354 2.99 -21.48 12.67
C ASP A 354 4.44 -21.30 12.24
N THR A 355 5.31 -21.16 13.23
CA THR A 355 6.76 -21.04 13.03
C THR A 355 7.38 -22.38 12.65
N PHE A 356 8.33 -22.35 11.72
CA PHE A 356 9.11 -23.49 11.26
C PHE A 356 10.56 -23.06 10.96
N THR A 357 11.43 -24.02 10.67
CA THR A 357 12.76 -23.80 10.07
C THR A 357 12.76 -24.32 8.64
N LEU A 358 13.66 -23.87 7.79
CA LEU A 358 13.87 -24.38 6.43
C LEU A 358 15.36 -24.61 6.20
N GLY A 359 15.79 -25.89 6.23
CA GLY A 359 17.15 -26.30 5.92
C GLY A 359 17.48 -26.24 4.43
N ASP A 360 18.60 -26.81 4.03
CA ASP A 360 19.09 -26.86 2.65
C ASP A 360 18.91 -28.21 1.95
N ASP A 361 18.28 -29.20 2.63
CA ASP A 361 17.92 -30.48 2.02
C ASP A 361 16.89 -30.23 0.89
N THR A 362 17.14 -30.79 -0.29
CA THR A 362 16.25 -30.67 -1.46
C THR A 362 14.86 -31.27 -1.25
N ASN A 363 14.71 -32.21 -0.29
CA ASN A 363 13.43 -32.77 0.13
C ASN A 363 12.75 -31.96 1.24
N GLU A 364 13.38 -30.89 1.70
CA GLU A 364 12.80 -29.96 2.67
C GLU A 364 12.27 -28.71 1.94
N PHE A 365 10.96 -28.54 1.99
CA PHE A 365 10.27 -27.44 1.36
C PHE A 365 8.92 -27.15 2.00
N ILE A 366 8.38 -25.99 1.69
CA ILE A 366 7.04 -25.56 2.13
C ILE A 366 6.13 -25.51 0.92
N ILE A 367 4.95 -26.11 1.02
CA ILE A 367 3.84 -25.87 0.10
C ILE A 367 2.84 -24.94 0.78
N VAL A 368 2.53 -23.87 0.11
CA VAL A 368 1.47 -22.92 0.47
C VAL A 368 0.34 -23.08 -0.54
N TYR A 369 -0.89 -23.18 -0.07
CA TYR A 369 -2.06 -23.27 -0.91
C TYR A 369 -3.27 -22.61 -0.27
N GLY A 370 -4.20 -22.16 -1.08
CA GLY A 370 -5.36 -21.41 -0.59
C GLY A 370 -6.25 -20.92 -1.71
N VAL A 371 -7.13 -20.00 -1.35
CA VAL A 371 -7.96 -19.27 -2.31
C VAL A 371 -7.16 -18.09 -2.87
N ASN A 372 -7.16 -17.96 -4.19
CA ASN A 372 -6.72 -16.71 -4.83
C ASN A 372 -7.79 -15.64 -4.60
N HIS A 373 -7.65 -14.88 -3.52
CA HIS A 373 -8.60 -13.85 -3.10
C HIS A 373 -8.83 -12.76 -4.17
N ALA A 374 -7.88 -12.57 -5.08
CA ALA A 374 -8.06 -11.68 -6.23
C ALA A 374 -9.00 -12.32 -7.27
N ALA A 375 -8.89 -13.62 -7.52
CA ALA A 375 -9.76 -14.35 -8.44
C ALA A 375 -11.17 -14.54 -7.87
N SER A 376 -11.33 -14.71 -6.56
CA SER A 376 -12.64 -14.77 -5.89
C SER A 376 -13.34 -13.42 -5.79
N GLY A 377 -12.60 -12.31 -6.04
CA GLY A 377 -13.11 -10.94 -5.96
C GLY A 377 -13.09 -10.35 -4.54
N LYS A 378 -12.43 -11.02 -3.60
CA LYS A 378 -12.25 -10.55 -2.22
C LYS A 378 -11.10 -9.56 -2.06
N ALA A 379 -10.19 -9.51 -3.02
CA ALA A 379 -9.07 -8.59 -3.01
C ALA A 379 -8.77 -8.05 -4.40
N THR A 380 -8.11 -6.90 -4.50
CA THR A 380 -7.50 -6.41 -5.75
C THR A 380 -6.11 -7.00 -5.96
N TYR A 381 -5.46 -7.40 -4.86
CA TYR A 381 -4.12 -7.93 -4.82
C TYR A 381 -3.95 -8.81 -3.57
N ALA A 382 -3.30 -9.94 -3.70
CA ALA A 382 -2.95 -10.82 -2.58
C ALA A 382 -1.52 -11.33 -2.76
N ASN A 383 -0.88 -11.68 -1.64
CA ASN A 383 0.44 -12.32 -1.65
C ASN A 383 0.64 -13.24 -0.47
N CYS A 384 1.60 -14.16 -0.62
CA CYS A 384 2.25 -14.81 0.49
C CYS A 384 3.76 -14.58 0.43
N SER A 385 4.39 -14.43 1.59
CA SER A 385 5.81 -14.12 1.71
C SER A 385 6.45 -14.88 2.85
N PHE A 386 7.73 -15.22 2.68
CA PHE A 386 8.55 -15.89 3.67
C PHE A 386 9.25 -14.86 4.56
N TYR A 387 9.10 -15.00 5.87
CA TYR A 387 9.63 -14.10 6.89
C TYR A 387 10.54 -14.81 7.87
N GLY A 388 11.66 -14.17 8.26
CA GLY A 388 12.35 -14.51 9.49
C GLY A 388 11.55 -14.06 10.71
N GLU A 389 11.46 -14.94 11.72
CA GLU A 389 10.66 -14.68 12.93
C GLU A 389 11.20 -13.50 13.75
N ALA A 390 12.51 -13.45 13.98
CA ALA A 390 13.11 -12.42 14.83
C ALA A 390 13.10 -11.03 14.18
N GLY A 391 13.38 -10.99 12.87
CA GLY A 391 13.50 -9.74 12.12
C GLY A 391 12.18 -9.24 11.53
N TRP A 392 11.15 -10.05 11.47
CA TRP A 392 9.93 -9.78 10.68
C TRP A 392 10.28 -9.26 9.28
N ASN A 393 11.38 -9.81 8.73
CA ASN A 393 11.92 -9.43 7.43
C ASN A 393 11.36 -10.36 6.35
N GLY A 394 10.50 -9.84 5.50
CA GLY A 394 10.01 -10.52 4.30
C GLY A 394 11.12 -10.56 3.25
N VAL A 395 11.61 -11.75 2.94
CA VAL A 395 12.79 -11.94 2.07
C VAL A 395 12.46 -12.54 0.71
N ALA A 396 11.31 -13.18 0.59
CA ALA A 396 10.85 -13.79 -0.65
C ALA A 396 9.32 -13.81 -0.66
N GLY A 397 8.70 -13.72 -1.84
CA GLY A 397 7.24 -13.72 -1.94
C GLY A 397 6.74 -14.04 -3.34
N ILE A 398 5.47 -14.39 -3.44
CA ILE A 398 4.75 -14.62 -4.70
C ILE A 398 3.37 -13.95 -4.61
N TYR A 399 2.83 -13.53 -5.74
CA TYR A 399 1.70 -12.63 -5.82
C TYR A 399 0.55 -13.25 -6.60
N SER A 400 -0.67 -12.74 -6.37
CA SER A 400 -1.89 -13.26 -7.01
C SER A 400 -1.85 -13.28 -8.54
N THR A 401 -1.05 -12.43 -9.17
CA THR A 401 -0.81 -12.43 -10.62
C THR A 401 0.01 -13.63 -11.11
N GLU A 402 0.77 -14.27 -10.20
CA GLU A 402 1.66 -15.40 -10.47
C GLU A 402 1.05 -16.74 -10.06
N TYR A 403 -0.11 -16.74 -9.41
CA TYR A 403 -0.77 -17.95 -8.87
C TYR A 403 -1.35 -18.86 -9.95
N THR A 404 -1.59 -18.34 -11.16
CA THR A 404 -2.25 -19.06 -12.25
C THR A 404 -1.51 -20.34 -12.66
N GLY A 405 -2.22 -21.43 -12.73
CA GLY A 405 -1.68 -22.76 -13.08
C GLY A 405 -1.15 -23.55 -11.88
N GLY A 406 -1.02 -22.90 -10.71
CA GLY A 406 -0.50 -23.56 -9.51
C GLY A 406 -1.41 -24.67 -8.99
N ALA A 407 -2.71 -24.42 -8.88
CA ALA A 407 -3.68 -25.41 -8.41
C ALA A 407 -4.15 -26.38 -9.51
N GLU A 408 -4.22 -25.93 -10.77
CA GLU A 408 -4.73 -26.72 -11.90
C GLU A 408 -3.90 -27.99 -12.15
N GLN A 409 -2.61 -27.97 -11.86
CA GLN A 409 -1.74 -29.15 -11.96
C GLN A 409 -2.08 -30.25 -10.93
N TYR A 410 -2.73 -29.89 -9.82
CA TYR A 410 -3.17 -30.81 -8.75
C TYR A 410 -4.63 -31.22 -8.94
N LEU A 411 -5.44 -30.37 -9.55
CA LEU A 411 -6.88 -30.58 -9.78
C LEU A 411 -7.23 -30.48 -11.26
N PRO A 412 -6.68 -31.36 -12.13
CA PRO A 412 -6.93 -31.31 -13.56
C PRO A 412 -8.42 -31.47 -13.85
N GLY A 413 -8.99 -30.53 -14.63
CA GLY A 413 -10.40 -30.56 -15.02
C GLY A 413 -11.38 -30.04 -13.97
N ASN A 414 -10.94 -29.68 -12.77
CA ASN A 414 -11.81 -29.05 -11.77
C ASN A 414 -12.05 -27.57 -12.11
N PRO A 415 -13.32 -27.15 -12.35
CA PRO A 415 -13.62 -25.78 -12.75
C PRO A 415 -13.34 -24.74 -11.67
N LEU A 416 -13.19 -25.15 -10.39
CA LEU A 416 -12.88 -24.29 -9.26
C LEU A 416 -11.38 -24.08 -9.06
N ALA A 417 -10.51 -24.89 -9.70
CA ALA A 417 -9.06 -24.79 -9.57
C ALA A 417 -8.53 -23.38 -9.88
N LYS A 418 -9.14 -22.66 -10.83
CA LYS A 418 -8.80 -21.29 -11.21
C LYS A 418 -8.96 -20.26 -10.07
N TYR A 419 -9.72 -20.57 -9.03
CA TYR A 419 -9.91 -19.75 -7.84
C TYR A 419 -8.95 -20.14 -6.70
N LEU A 420 -8.15 -21.18 -6.91
CA LEU A 420 -7.21 -21.69 -5.93
C LEU A 420 -5.77 -21.46 -6.41
N TYR A 421 -4.82 -21.57 -5.51
CA TYR A 421 -3.42 -21.54 -5.85
C TYR A 421 -2.59 -22.54 -5.04
N VAL A 422 -1.44 -22.88 -5.59
CA VAL A 422 -0.38 -23.64 -4.91
C VAL A 422 0.95 -22.99 -5.27
N CYS A 423 1.78 -22.71 -4.29
CA CYS A 423 3.17 -22.32 -4.50
C CYS A 423 4.09 -23.05 -3.52
N LYS A 424 5.35 -23.14 -3.91
CA LYS A 424 6.40 -23.80 -3.14
C LYS A 424 7.43 -22.77 -2.69
N PHE A 425 7.89 -22.87 -1.45
CA PHE A 425 9.07 -22.18 -0.97
C PHE A 425 10.15 -23.21 -0.66
N ALA A 426 11.33 -23.03 -1.21
CA ALA A 426 12.48 -23.92 -1.03
C ALA A 426 13.78 -23.11 -1.11
N ARG A 427 14.89 -23.69 -0.70
CA ARG A 427 16.20 -23.04 -0.88
C ARG A 427 16.64 -22.99 -2.34
N SER A 428 16.24 -23.98 -3.12
CA SER A 428 16.45 -24.01 -4.58
C SER A 428 15.15 -24.33 -5.30
N CYS A 429 14.92 -23.64 -6.39
CA CYS A 429 13.82 -23.87 -7.31
C CYS A 429 14.43 -24.22 -8.67
N ASP A 430 14.25 -25.44 -9.11
CA ASP A 430 14.56 -25.82 -10.48
C ASP A 430 13.69 -24.99 -11.45
N SER A 431 13.25 -25.47 -12.55
CA SER A 431 12.36 -24.73 -13.48
C SER A 431 10.88 -24.68 -13.04
N GLU A 432 10.55 -24.92 -11.79
CA GLU A 432 9.17 -24.96 -11.28
C GLU A 432 8.58 -23.55 -11.19
N LYS A 433 7.52 -23.30 -11.97
CA LYS A 433 6.94 -21.98 -12.22
C LYS A 433 6.41 -21.25 -10.96
N THR A 434 5.87 -22.01 -10.01
CA THR A 434 5.29 -21.48 -8.77
C THR A 434 6.18 -21.77 -7.56
N CYS A 435 7.48 -21.94 -7.78
CA CYS A 435 8.46 -22.08 -6.71
C CYS A 435 9.20 -20.77 -6.48
N VAL A 436 9.38 -20.42 -5.21
CA VAL A 436 10.07 -19.22 -4.74
C VAL A 436 11.31 -19.64 -3.97
N ALA A 437 12.48 -19.23 -4.44
CA ALA A 437 13.75 -19.48 -3.75
C ALA A 437 13.88 -18.56 -2.53
N VAL A 438 14.17 -19.14 -1.38
CA VAL A 438 14.35 -18.43 -0.11
C VAL A 438 15.83 -18.18 0.15
N PRO A 439 16.31 -16.92 0.15
CA PRO A 439 17.71 -16.60 0.38
C PRO A 439 18.12 -16.86 1.84
N THR A 440 19.42 -17.21 2.03
CA THR A 440 20.03 -17.39 3.35
C THR A 440 20.73 -16.17 3.90
N GLY A 441 20.81 -15.10 3.17
CA GLY A 441 21.51 -13.87 3.56
C GLY A 441 21.90 -13.04 2.36
N PRO A 442 22.65 -11.92 2.51
CA PRO A 442 23.31 -11.48 3.75
C PRO A 442 22.35 -10.81 4.75
N LYS A 443 22.66 -10.97 6.04
CA LYS A 443 21.91 -10.35 7.16
C LYS A 443 20.38 -10.51 7.02
N ALA A 444 19.63 -9.45 7.29
CA ALA A 444 18.17 -9.44 7.21
C ALA A 444 17.60 -9.55 5.77
N HIS A 445 18.43 -9.58 4.74
CA HIS A 445 18.01 -9.90 3.36
C HIS A 445 17.85 -11.40 3.09
N GLY A 446 18.04 -12.24 4.08
CA GLY A 446 17.80 -13.68 4.03
C GLY A 446 17.39 -14.21 5.39
N VAL A 447 17.14 -15.52 5.46
CA VAL A 447 16.79 -16.26 6.68
C VAL A 447 17.72 -17.47 6.78
N GLY A 448 18.41 -17.64 7.91
CA GLY A 448 19.32 -18.75 8.15
C GLY A 448 18.66 -20.12 8.08
N LEU A 449 19.47 -21.20 7.94
CA LEU A 449 18.94 -22.56 7.80
C LEU A 449 18.22 -23.04 9.08
N ASP A 450 18.74 -22.66 10.25
CA ASP A 450 18.19 -23.01 11.56
C ASP A 450 17.36 -21.86 12.18
N GLU A 451 17.19 -20.77 11.44
CA GLU A 451 16.45 -19.60 11.90
C GLU A 451 14.94 -19.86 11.85
N PRO A 452 14.21 -19.59 12.94
CA PRO A 452 12.75 -19.66 12.93
C PRO A 452 12.15 -18.71 11.89
N ALA A 453 11.18 -19.22 11.14
CA ALA A 453 10.54 -18.52 10.04
C ALA A 453 9.03 -18.81 10.01
N PHE A 454 8.29 -18.00 9.25
CA PHE A 454 6.87 -18.23 9.00
C PHE A 454 6.47 -17.73 7.61
N ILE A 455 5.32 -18.18 7.12
CA ILE A 455 4.68 -17.59 5.93
C ILE A 455 3.67 -16.55 6.40
N GLY A 456 3.82 -15.31 5.90
CA GLY A 456 2.83 -14.26 6.10
C GLY A 456 1.96 -14.07 4.86
N PHE A 457 0.66 -13.84 5.07
CA PHE A 457 -0.34 -13.66 4.00
C PHE A 457 -0.99 -12.30 4.08
N ARG A 458 -1.29 -11.74 2.92
CA ARG A 458 -2.03 -10.49 2.79
C ARG A 458 -3.02 -10.55 1.64
N ALA A 459 -4.20 -9.99 1.88
CA ALA A 459 -5.20 -9.72 0.85
C ALA A 459 -5.60 -8.24 0.94
N TYR A 460 -5.31 -7.49 -0.11
CA TYR A 460 -5.47 -6.04 -0.14
C TYR A 460 -6.77 -5.63 -0.81
N MET A 461 -7.48 -4.71 -0.20
CA MET A 461 -8.65 -4.00 -0.69
C MET A 461 -9.73 -4.89 -1.32
N GLU A 462 -10.77 -5.14 -0.61
CA GLU A 462 -12.00 -5.64 -1.22
C GLU A 462 -12.61 -4.51 -2.08
N PRO A 463 -12.82 -4.73 -3.40
CA PRO A 463 -13.23 -3.65 -4.31
C PRO A 463 -14.51 -2.91 -3.90
N SER A 464 -15.44 -3.64 -3.27
CA SER A 464 -16.76 -3.10 -2.87
C SER A 464 -16.67 -2.18 -1.66
N THR A 465 -15.85 -2.53 -0.66
CA THR A 465 -15.69 -1.79 0.60
C THR A 465 -14.56 -0.77 0.55
N LYS A 466 -13.63 -0.94 -0.40
CA LYS A 466 -12.43 -0.09 -0.61
C LYS A 466 -11.50 -0.06 0.62
N VAL A 467 -11.54 -1.13 1.41
CA VAL A 467 -10.71 -1.41 2.58
C VAL A 467 -10.36 -2.90 2.53
N GLY A 468 -9.48 -3.40 3.38
CA GLY A 468 -9.16 -4.83 3.43
C GLY A 468 -10.39 -5.70 3.65
N PRO A 469 -10.42 -6.93 3.15
CA PRO A 469 -11.58 -7.82 3.32
C PRO A 469 -11.82 -8.16 4.80
N CYS A 470 -13.00 -8.70 5.11
CA CYS A 470 -13.32 -9.18 6.45
C CYS A 470 -12.66 -10.54 6.70
N TYR A 471 -11.97 -10.69 7.83
CA TYR A 471 -11.30 -11.92 8.24
C TYR A 471 -12.24 -13.15 8.25
N THR A 472 -13.50 -12.97 8.63
CA THR A 472 -14.48 -14.06 8.72
C THR A 472 -15.12 -14.43 7.38
N GLU A 473 -14.86 -13.68 6.33
CA GLU A 473 -15.38 -13.95 4.97
C GLU A 473 -14.40 -14.72 4.10
N LEU A 474 -13.15 -14.87 4.55
CA LEU A 474 -12.08 -15.54 3.81
C LEU A 474 -11.86 -16.98 4.30
N LEU A 475 -11.50 -17.85 3.38
CA LEU A 475 -10.85 -19.12 3.70
C LEU A 475 -9.35 -18.86 3.86
N TYR A 476 -8.83 -19.05 5.06
CA TYR A 476 -7.42 -18.79 5.35
C TYR A 476 -6.52 -19.72 4.55
N ASP A 477 -5.42 -19.15 4.07
CA ASP A 477 -4.35 -19.87 3.40
C ASP A 477 -3.78 -20.96 4.28
N ARG A 478 -3.27 -22.02 3.68
CA ARG A 478 -2.80 -23.22 4.36
C ARG A 478 -1.35 -23.50 4.00
N VAL A 479 -0.64 -24.11 4.94
CA VAL A 479 0.80 -24.38 4.83
C VAL A 479 1.09 -25.81 5.21
N ILE A 480 1.87 -26.50 4.38
CA ILE A 480 2.40 -27.85 4.68
C ILE A 480 3.92 -27.78 4.56
N LYS A 481 4.60 -28.13 5.64
CA LYS A 481 6.05 -28.36 5.62
C LYS A 481 6.32 -29.83 5.26
N PHE A 482 7.19 -30.05 4.27
CA PHE A 482 7.70 -31.34 3.87
C PHE A 482 9.15 -31.49 4.31
N ASN A 483 9.53 -32.69 4.78
CA ASN A 483 10.88 -33.06 5.21
C ASN A 483 11.25 -34.43 4.66
N SER A 484 12.55 -34.70 4.55
CA SER A 484 13.07 -36.04 4.38
C SER A 484 12.50 -37.00 5.45
N ARG A 485 12.24 -38.24 5.07
CA ARG A 485 11.80 -39.28 6.00
C ARG A 485 12.94 -39.78 6.86
#